data_643d12c8f4d602a1b1c50bf33e361baf
#
_entry.id   643d12c8f4d602a1b1c50bf33e361baf
#
_cell.length_a   1.000
_cell.length_b   1.000
_cell.length_c   1.000
_cell.angle_alpha   90.00
_cell.angle_beta   90.00
_cell.angle_gamma   90.00
#
_symmetry.space_group_name_H-M   'P 1'
#
loop_
_entity.id
_entity.type
_entity.pdbx_description
1 polymer ?
#
loop_
_entity_poly.entity_id
_entity_poly.type
_entity_poly.pdbx_seq_one_letter_code
_entity_poly.pdbx_strand_id
1 'polypeptide(L)'
;RGGFNNFLLDRDGILRRNLIAFKLGKQPLYSFSLQISKVYLDTEELSVKPDFVQLDSTVFADLKADSGGYQLSQTDVGGTQILLDYPVPNKAPRKLSFSQVINGDYNPRLIKNQVVIVGYTAPSKKDLFQTPFGGAKTPGVVIHAHMVSQILRTVLAQKPLWRFLPQWSEFVWIWVWSMGGAVIVWRIRHPLVLGVSLIVTSIGLISLCWVGFLSSIWIPTTPAILGLLSTTGAILAYKT
;
A
#
# COMPACT_ATOMS: atom_id res chain seq x y z
N ARG A 1 -24.18 15.35 0.02
CA ARG A 1 -23.58 14.02 -0.12
C ARG A 1 -22.53 13.86 0.97
N GLY A 2 -22.71 12.91 1.93
CA GLY A 2 -21.77 12.63 3.00
C GLY A 2 -20.91 11.41 2.69
N GLY A 3 -19.74 11.30 3.30
CA GLY A 3 -18.91 10.11 3.29
C GLY A 3 -18.41 9.83 4.70
N PHE A 4 -18.12 8.55 5.02
CA PHE A 4 -17.50 8.22 6.29
C PHE A 4 -16.02 8.65 6.30
N ASN A 5 -15.53 9.04 7.46
CA ASN A 5 -14.15 9.54 7.65
C ASN A 5 -13.32 8.68 8.61
N ASN A 6 -13.72 7.44 8.84
CA ASN A 6 -13.03 6.53 9.73
C ASN A 6 -11.68 6.10 9.14
N PHE A 7 -10.68 6.00 9.99
CA PHE A 7 -9.38 5.43 9.65
C PHE A 7 -9.26 4.00 10.17
N LEU A 8 -8.64 3.14 9.36
CA LEU A 8 -8.26 1.79 9.76
C LEU A 8 -6.79 1.77 10.16
N LEU A 9 -6.54 1.51 11.44
CA LEU A 9 -5.19 1.30 11.94
C LEU A 9 -4.83 -0.17 11.85
N ASP A 10 -3.59 -0.46 11.51
CA ASP A 10 -3.03 -1.79 11.63
C ASP A 10 -2.81 -2.14 13.11
N ARG A 11 -2.54 -3.41 13.42
CA ARG A 11 -2.36 -3.87 14.82
C ARG A 11 -1.22 -3.16 15.55
N ASP A 12 -0.24 -2.62 14.83
CA ASP A 12 0.87 -1.82 15.35
C ASP A 12 0.52 -0.33 15.52
N GLY A 13 -0.73 0.05 15.27
CA GLY A 13 -1.22 1.43 15.39
C GLY A 13 -0.82 2.34 14.23
N ILE A 14 -0.20 1.81 13.16
CA ILE A 14 0.19 2.58 11.99
C ILE A 14 -0.93 2.56 10.94
N LEU A 15 -1.19 3.72 10.35
CA LEU A 15 -2.20 3.87 9.30
C LEU A 15 -1.56 3.61 7.94
N ARG A 16 -1.89 2.45 7.33
CA ARG A 16 -1.39 2.05 6.01
C ARG A 16 -2.48 1.79 4.99
N ARG A 17 -3.74 1.76 5.42
CA ARG A 17 -4.87 1.36 4.58
C ARG A 17 -5.88 2.48 4.41
N ASN A 18 -6.45 2.58 3.22
CA ASN A 18 -7.56 3.47 2.90
C ASN A 18 -8.80 2.61 2.64
N LEU A 19 -9.79 2.69 3.53
CA LEU A 19 -11.11 2.09 3.33
C LEU A 19 -11.90 3.02 2.40
N ILE A 20 -12.17 2.59 1.18
CA ILE A 20 -12.84 3.44 0.19
C ILE A 20 -14.35 3.21 0.13
N ALA A 21 -14.81 2.00 0.40
CA ALA A 21 -16.24 1.69 0.48
C ALA A 21 -16.48 0.47 1.37
N PHE A 22 -17.65 0.40 2.01
CA PHE A 22 -18.13 -0.83 2.65
C PHE A 22 -19.65 -0.94 2.55
N LYS A 23 -20.18 -2.13 2.76
CA LYS A 23 -21.61 -2.40 2.74
C LYS A 23 -22.16 -2.48 4.15
N LEU A 24 -23.16 -1.67 4.46
CA LEU A 24 -23.96 -1.80 5.65
C LEU A 24 -25.32 -2.43 5.26
N GLY A 25 -25.45 -3.74 5.45
CA GLY A 25 -26.58 -4.49 4.90
C GLY A 25 -26.57 -4.48 3.36
N LYS A 26 -27.62 -3.93 2.74
CA LYS A 26 -27.73 -3.83 1.27
C LYS A 26 -27.20 -2.50 0.71
N GLN A 27 -26.92 -1.51 1.56
CA GLN A 27 -26.52 -0.17 1.10
C GLN A 27 -25.00 -0.01 1.12
N PRO A 28 -24.38 0.42 -0.02
CA PRO A 28 -22.99 0.78 -0.03
C PRO A 28 -22.79 2.15 0.64
N LEU A 29 -21.84 2.24 1.54
CA LEU A 29 -21.35 3.47 2.13
C LEU A 29 -19.95 3.77 1.54
N TYR A 30 -19.71 5.03 1.26
CA TYR A 30 -18.50 5.50 0.58
C TYR A 30 -17.67 6.37 1.52
N SER A 31 -16.37 6.28 1.40
CA SER A 31 -15.46 7.12 2.18
C SER A 31 -15.56 8.59 1.74
N PHE A 32 -15.18 9.46 2.66
CA PHE A 32 -15.04 10.89 2.39
C PHE A 32 -14.07 11.14 1.21
N SER A 33 -12.96 10.42 1.15
CA SER A 33 -11.98 10.54 0.08
C SER A 33 -12.55 10.14 -1.29
N LEU A 34 -13.32 9.05 -1.36
CA LEU A 34 -13.96 8.61 -2.60
C LEU A 34 -15.05 9.58 -3.06
N GLN A 35 -15.86 10.10 -2.12
CA GLN A 35 -16.91 11.05 -2.44
C GLN A 35 -16.35 12.39 -2.99
N ILE A 36 -15.28 12.92 -2.37
CA ILE A 36 -14.61 14.11 -2.88
C ILE A 36 -14.03 13.85 -4.27
N SER A 37 -13.37 12.71 -4.47
CA SER A 37 -12.79 12.36 -5.76
C SER A 37 -13.86 12.24 -6.85
N LYS A 38 -15.00 11.62 -6.52
CA LYS A 38 -16.15 11.53 -7.42
C LYS A 38 -16.67 12.91 -7.85
N VAL A 39 -16.82 13.83 -6.90
CA VAL A 39 -17.28 15.21 -7.18
C VAL A 39 -16.25 15.97 -8.02
N TYR A 40 -14.96 15.83 -7.72
CA TYR A 40 -13.90 16.49 -8.48
C TYR A 40 -13.80 16.00 -9.93
N LEU A 41 -14.02 14.70 -10.15
CA LEU A 41 -14.00 14.07 -11.48
C LEU A 41 -15.29 14.28 -12.27
N ASP A 42 -16.30 14.87 -11.65
CA ASP A 42 -17.65 15.08 -12.22
C ASP A 42 -18.23 13.79 -12.84
N THR A 43 -18.03 12.65 -12.16
CA THR A 43 -18.52 11.35 -12.63
C THR A 43 -19.61 10.79 -11.72
N GLU A 44 -20.63 10.19 -12.32
CA GLU A 44 -21.64 9.39 -11.60
C GLU A 44 -21.37 7.89 -11.69
N GLU A 45 -20.40 7.46 -12.49
CA GLU A 45 -20.05 6.05 -12.69
C GLU A 45 -19.28 5.50 -11.50
N LEU A 46 -20.00 4.95 -10.54
CA LEU A 46 -19.45 4.30 -9.35
C LEU A 46 -20.15 2.95 -9.12
N SER A 47 -19.38 1.87 -9.20
CA SER A 47 -19.86 0.50 -8.97
C SER A 47 -19.08 -0.16 -7.84
N VAL A 48 -19.81 -0.76 -6.88
CA VAL A 48 -19.21 -1.53 -5.77
C VAL A 48 -19.51 -2.99 -5.96
N LYS A 49 -18.47 -3.78 -6.18
CA LYS A 49 -18.49 -5.24 -6.31
C LYS A 49 -17.92 -5.87 -5.01
N PRO A 50 -18.05 -7.17 -4.81
CA PRO A 50 -17.49 -7.84 -3.63
C PRO A 50 -15.97 -7.68 -3.49
N ASP A 51 -15.24 -7.68 -4.61
CA ASP A 51 -13.77 -7.71 -4.62
C ASP A 51 -13.13 -6.40 -5.10
N PHE A 52 -13.93 -5.41 -5.50
CA PHE A 52 -13.40 -4.14 -6.00
C PHE A 52 -14.44 -3.02 -6.01
N VAL A 53 -13.95 -1.80 -6.01
CA VAL A 53 -14.73 -0.61 -6.36
C VAL A 53 -14.24 -0.11 -7.72
N GLN A 54 -15.16 0.23 -8.59
CA GLN A 54 -14.85 0.85 -9.87
C GLN A 54 -15.37 2.28 -9.87
N LEU A 55 -14.49 3.22 -10.16
CA LEU A 55 -14.79 4.64 -10.35
C LEU A 55 -14.40 4.98 -11.78
N ASP A 56 -15.38 5.33 -12.60
CA ASP A 56 -15.20 5.48 -14.04
C ASP A 56 -14.56 4.21 -14.66
N SER A 57 -13.53 4.33 -15.45
CA SER A 57 -12.77 3.20 -16.01
C SER A 57 -11.79 2.54 -15.05
N THR A 58 -11.57 3.12 -13.86
CA THR A 58 -10.52 2.68 -12.92
C THR A 58 -11.05 1.71 -11.88
N VAL A 59 -10.37 0.57 -11.74
CA VAL A 59 -10.69 -0.48 -10.77
C VAL A 59 -9.77 -0.38 -9.56
N PHE A 60 -10.37 -0.26 -8.38
CA PHE A 60 -9.72 -0.31 -7.08
C PHE A 60 -9.94 -1.70 -6.49
N ALA A 61 -9.00 -2.61 -6.74
CA ALA A 61 -9.05 -3.96 -6.22
C ALA A 61 -8.90 -3.98 -4.68
N ASP A 62 -9.65 -4.86 -4.03
CA ASP A 62 -9.65 -5.00 -2.59
C ASP A 62 -8.37 -5.68 -2.08
N LEU A 63 -7.89 -5.20 -0.93
CA LEU A 63 -6.81 -5.81 -0.18
C LEU A 63 -7.34 -7.08 0.51
N LYS A 64 -6.78 -8.25 0.18
CA LYS A 64 -7.14 -9.51 0.80
C LYS A 64 -6.41 -9.69 2.14
N ALA A 65 -6.95 -10.59 2.97
CA ALA A 65 -6.42 -10.85 4.30
C ALA A 65 -4.94 -11.27 4.34
N ASP A 66 -4.47 -11.89 3.27
CA ASP A 66 -3.12 -12.44 3.08
C ASP A 66 -2.24 -11.61 2.12
N SER A 67 -2.73 -10.46 1.64
CA SER A 67 -2.01 -9.65 0.67
C SER A 67 -0.70 -9.10 1.24
N GLY A 68 0.41 -9.33 0.54
CA GLY A 68 1.70 -8.70 0.84
C GLY A 68 2.24 -8.97 2.25
N GLY A 69 1.98 -10.13 2.83
CA GLY A 69 2.41 -10.51 4.17
C GLY A 69 1.47 -10.04 5.28
N TYR A 70 0.35 -9.42 4.95
CA TYR A 70 -0.72 -9.22 5.93
C TYR A 70 -1.28 -10.57 6.41
N GLN A 71 -1.67 -10.61 7.67
CA GLN A 71 -2.44 -11.68 8.29
C GLN A 71 -3.63 -11.05 9.01
N LEU A 72 -4.55 -10.52 8.21
CA LEU A 72 -5.72 -9.81 8.72
C LEU A 72 -6.82 -10.81 9.09
N SER A 73 -7.59 -10.48 10.13
CA SER A 73 -8.80 -11.23 10.43
C SER A 73 -9.89 -10.90 9.39
N GLN A 74 -10.92 -11.75 9.31
CA GLN A 74 -12.07 -11.49 8.43
C GLN A 74 -12.79 -10.17 8.76
N THR A 75 -12.73 -9.75 10.02
CA THR A 75 -13.29 -8.47 10.47
C THR A 75 -12.43 -7.27 10.04
N ASP A 76 -11.11 -7.47 9.91
CA ASP A 76 -10.17 -6.41 9.51
C ASP A 76 -10.19 -6.13 7.99
N VAL A 77 -10.71 -7.06 7.18
CA VAL A 77 -10.85 -6.92 5.71
C VAL A 77 -12.27 -6.54 5.28
N GLY A 78 -13.11 -6.07 6.20
CA GLY A 78 -14.46 -5.60 5.85
C GLY A 78 -14.44 -4.39 4.94
N GLY A 79 -15.16 -4.45 3.81
CA GLY A 79 -15.22 -3.40 2.80
C GLY A 79 -14.02 -3.38 1.86
N THR A 80 -14.04 -2.50 0.86
CA THR A 80 -12.96 -2.36 -0.12
C THR A 80 -11.86 -1.47 0.44
N GLN A 81 -10.70 -2.05 0.65
CA GLN A 81 -9.52 -1.40 1.20
C GLN A 81 -8.38 -1.42 0.19
N ILE A 82 -7.60 -0.36 0.14
CA ILE A 82 -6.37 -0.28 -0.66
C ILE A 82 -5.20 0.16 0.22
N LEU A 83 -3.98 -0.24 -0.12
CA LEU A 83 -2.80 0.32 0.54
C LEU A 83 -2.67 1.80 0.20
N LEU A 84 -2.49 2.63 1.24
CA LEU A 84 -2.30 4.05 1.08
C LEU A 84 -0.87 4.36 0.61
N ASP A 85 -0.78 4.96 -0.57
CA ASP A 85 0.48 5.41 -1.15
C ASP A 85 0.81 6.82 -0.63
N TYR A 86 1.59 6.87 0.44
CA TYR A 86 2.07 8.15 0.98
C TYR A 86 3.13 8.72 0.04
N PRO A 87 2.98 9.98 -0.41
CA PRO A 87 4.03 10.64 -1.16
C PRO A 87 5.24 10.91 -0.25
N VAL A 88 6.41 11.02 -0.87
CA VAL A 88 7.62 11.45 -0.14
C VAL A 88 7.39 12.80 0.56
N PRO A 89 8.04 13.06 1.72
CA PRO A 89 7.76 14.22 2.57
C PRO A 89 7.77 15.58 1.84
N ASN A 90 8.61 15.75 0.82
CA ASN A 90 8.68 16.97 0.02
C ASN A 90 7.50 17.16 -0.96
N LYS A 91 6.64 16.15 -1.13
CA LYS A 91 5.41 16.19 -1.94
C LYS A 91 4.14 16.16 -1.09
N ALA A 92 4.25 16.50 0.19
CA ALA A 92 3.10 16.59 1.09
C ALA A 92 2.10 17.65 0.59
N PRO A 93 0.80 17.52 0.91
CA PRO A 93 -0.20 18.52 0.58
C PRO A 93 0.19 19.90 1.11
N ARG A 94 -0.01 20.94 0.31
CA ARG A 94 0.24 22.31 0.74
C ARG A 94 -0.72 22.69 1.86
N LYS A 95 -0.21 23.41 2.84
CA LYS A 95 -0.99 23.86 3.98
C LYS A 95 -1.08 25.40 3.97
N LEU A 96 -2.28 25.89 4.21
CA LEU A 96 -2.55 27.29 4.49
C LEU A 96 -3.15 27.37 5.89
N SER A 97 -2.69 28.31 6.69
CA SER A 97 -3.30 28.55 8.00
C SER A 97 -4.66 29.25 7.83
N PHE A 98 -5.54 29.08 8.80
CA PHE A 98 -6.81 29.77 8.82
C PHE A 98 -6.63 31.29 8.75
N SER A 99 -5.65 31.84 9.46
CA SER A 99 -5.34 33.27 9.45
C SER A 99 -4.92 33.77 8.07
N GLN A 100 -4.08 33.04 7.34
CA GLN A 100 -3.70 33.38 5.97
C GLN A 100 -4.90 33.44 5.03
N VAL A 101 -5.84 32.49 5.18
CA VAL A 101 -7.04 32.47 4.34
C VAL A 101 -7.95 33.63 4.64
N ILE A 102 -8.21 33.93 5.92
CA ILE A 102 -9.10 35.04 6.32
C ILE A 102 -8.50 36.39 5.93
N ASN A 103 -7.20 36.57 6.07
CA ASN A 103 -6.52 37.83 5.74
C ASN A 103 -6.25 37.99 4.23
N GLY A 104 -6.56 36.97 3.41
CA GLY A 104 -6.24 37.00 1.98
C GLY A 104 -4.75 36.88 1.67
N ASP A 105 -3.94 36.46 2.66
CA ASP A 105 -2.49 36.36 2.56
C ASP A 105 -2.06 35.00 1.94
N TYR A 106 -2.53 34.78 0.73
CA TYR A 106 -2.18 33.60 -0.06
C TYR A 106 -2.31 33.87 -1.56
N ASN A 107 -1.62 33.08 -2.37
CA ASN A 107 -1.75 33.14 -3.83
C ASN A 107 -3.03 32.40 -4.26
N PRO A 108 -4.06 33.06 -4.85
CA PRO A 108 -5.30 32.40 -5.28
C PRO A 108 -5.11 31.29 -6.31
N ARG A 109 -4.01 31.30 -7.06
CA ARG A 109 -3.66 30.22 -8.02
C ARG A 109 -3.43 28.87 -7.32
N LEU A 110 -3.10 28.88 -6.02
CA LEU A 110 -2.86 27.65 -5.25
C LEU A 110 -4.16 26.91 -4.93
N ILE A 111 -5.30 27.58 -4.99
CA ILE A 111 -6.62 27.02 -4.64
C ILE A 111 -7.45 26.75 -5.91
N LYS A 112 -7.23 27.54 -6.96
CA LYS A 112 -8.01 27.43 -8.20
C LYS A 112 -7.88 26.02 -8.80
N ASN A 113 -9.03 25.37 -9.07
CA ASN A 113 -9.12 24.00 -9.61
C ASN A 113 -8.41 22.93 -8.75
N GLN A 114 -8.38 23.14 -7.43
CA GLN A 114 -7.81 22.19 -6.49
C GLN A 114 -8.89 21.69 -5.52
N VAL A 115 -8.71 20.49 -5.00
CA VAL A 115 -9.47 20.01 -3.84
C VAL A 115 -8.88 20.68 -2.60
N VAL A 116 -9.74 21.40 -1.86
CA VAL A 116 -9.37 22.04 -0.59
C VAL A 116 -10.07 21.30 0.54
N ILE A 117 -9.28 20.80 1.50
CA ILE A 117 -9.80 20.12 2.69
C ILE A 117 -9.52 20.99 3.91
N VAL A 118 -10.56 21.31 4.66
CA VAL A 118 -10.46 22.11 5.88
C VAL A 118 -10.53 21.19 7.10
N GLY A 119 -9.61 21.33 8.03
CA GLY A 119 -9.59 20.51 9.25
C GLY A 119 -8.61 21.02 10.29
N TYR A 120 -8.63 20.39 11.45
CA TYR A 120 -7.75 20.72 12.57
C TYR A 120 -6.39 20.04 12.40
N THR A 121 -5.32 20.79 12.71
CA THR A 121 -3.96 20.26 12.77
C THR A 121 -3.36 20.36 14.17
N ALA A 122 -4.09 20.97 15.12
CA ALA A 122 -3.61 21.18 16.49
C ALA A 122 -3.58 19.87 17.28
N PRO A 123 -2.47 19.59 18.00
CA PRO A 123 -2.32 18.37 18.82
C PRO A 123 -3.41 18.18 19.87
N SER A 124 -3.98 19.28 20.37
CA SER A 124 -5.07 19.29 21.38
C SER A 124 -6.33 18.56 20.92
N LYS A 125 -6.56 18.40 19.61
CA LYS A 125 -7.72 17.71 19.04
C LYS A 125 -7.59 16.20 18.99
N LYS A 126 -6.41 15.65 19.34
CA LYS A 126 -6.11 14.19 19.34
C LYS A 126 -6.36 13.47 17.99
N ASP A 127 -6.52 14.22 16.91
CA ASP A 127 -6.69 13.71 15.54
C ASP A 127 -5.33 13.56 14.86
N LEU A 128 -4.47 12.74 15.47
CA LEU A 128 -3.08 12.55 15.06
C LEU A 128 -2.77 11.06 14.96
N PHE A 129 -2.27 10.63 13.81
CA PHE A 129 -2.03 9.22 13.48
C PHE A 129 -0.57 8.96 13.12
N GLN A 130 -0.10 7.78 13.52
CA GLN A 130 1.21 7.29 13.09
C GLN A 130 1.15 6.82 11.64
N THR A 131 2.14 7.19 10.85
CA THR A 131 2.29 6.80 9.44
C THR A 131 3.55 5.96 9.24
N PRO A 132 3.69 5.23 8.11
CA PRO A 132 4.88 4.42 7.84
C PRO A 132 6.22 5.17 7.82
N PHE A 133 6.22 6.48 7.66
CA PHE A 133 7.45 7.27 7.68
C PHE A 133 8.07 7.44 9.07
N GLY A 134 7.36 7.05 10.12
CA GLY A 134 7.83 7.30 11.49
C GLY A 134 7.83 8.79 11.85
N GLY A 135 8.52 9.13 12.96
CA GLY A 135 8.63 10.52 13.42
C GLY A 135 7.33 11.08 14.00
N ALA A 136 7.04 12.36 13.71
CA ALA A 136 5.85 13.02 14.23
C ALA A 136 4.56 12.48 13.65
N LYS A 137 3.51 12.38 14.48
CA LYS A 137 2.18 11.97 14.06
C LYS A 137 1.60 12.96 13.04
N THR A 138 0.85 12.43 12.08
CA THR A 138 0.24 13.21 11.00
C THR A 138 -1.23 13.52 11.32
N PRO A 139 -1.67 14.78 11.17
CA PRO A 139 -3.08 15.14 11.35
C PRO A 139 -4.01 14.42 10.36
N GLY A 140 -5.20 14.02 10.83
CA GLY A 140 -6.19 13.30 10.01
C GLY A 140 -6.58 14.02 8.73
N VAL A 141 -6.70 15.35 8.77
CA VAL A 141 -6.98 16.16 7.57
C VAL A 141 -5.90 16.00 6.48
N VAL A 142 -4.63 15.85 6.88
CA VAL A 142 -3.52 15.63 5.93
C VAL A 142 -3.59 14.21 5.35
N ILE A 143 -3.97 13.23 6.18
CA ILE A 143 -4.17 11.85 5.72
C ILE A 143 -5.32 11.78 4.71
N HIS A 144 -6.45 12.44 4.98
CA HIS A 144 -7.55 12.54 4.00
C HIS A 144 -7.08 13.18 2.68
N ALA A 145 -6.24 14.20 2.74
CA ALA A 145 -5.65 14.79 1.53
C ALA A 145 -4.78 13.79 0.76
N HIS A 146 -4.00 12.94 1.43
CA HIS A 146 -3.26 11.86 0.79
C HIS A 146 -4.18 10.82 0.15
N MET A 147 -5.26 10.42 0.84
CA MET A 147 -6.27 9.48 0.32
C MET A 147 -6.95 10.01 -0.94
N VAL A 148 -7.41 11.25 -0.93
CA VAL A 148 -8.00 11.91 -2.12
C VAL A 148 -6.97 12.00 -3.24
N SER A 149 -5.76 12.46 -2.94
CA SER A 149 -4.67 12.58 -3.92
C SER A 149 -4.33 11.23 -4.56
N GLN A 150 -4.33 10.14 -3.80
CA GLN A 150 -4.10 8.80 -4.33
C GLN A 150 -5.18 8.40 -5.33
N ILE A 151 -6.48 8.54 -4.96
CA ILE A 151 -7.59 8.18 -5.84
C ILE A 151 -7.52 8.99 -7.13
N LEU A 152 -7.35 10.32 -7.03
CA LEU A 152 -7.26 11.18 -8.21
C LEU A 152 -6.04 10.86 -9.09
N ARG A 153 -4.88 10.59 -8.52
CA ARG A 153 -3.69 10.19 -9.31
C ARG A 153 -3.88 8.84 -10.01
N THR A 154 -4.59 7.92 -9.37
CA THR A 154 -4.89 6.61 -9.98
C THR A 154 -5.82 6.78 -11.17
N VAL A 155 -6.86 7.61 -11.07
CA VAL A 155 -7.83 7.84 -12.15
C VAL A 155 -7.24 8.70 -13.27
N LEU A 156 -6.68 9.87 -12.92
CA LEU A 156 -6.26 10.87 -13.91
C LEU A 156 -4.89 10.57 -14.55
N ALA A 157 -3.95 10.08 -13.76
CA ALA A 157 -2.59 9.80 -14.20
C ALA A 157 -2.33 8.30 -14.41
N GLN A 158 -3.36 7.47 -14.27
CA GLN A 158 -3.29 6.01 -14.38
C GLN A 158 -2.12 5.42 -13.55
N LYS A 159 -1.81 6.05 -12.41
CA LYS A 159 -0.78 5.54 -11.51
C LYS A 159 -1.26 4.21 -10.93
N PRO A 160 -0.55 3.10 -11.16
CA PRO A 160 -1.00 1.80 -10.72
C PRO A 160 -1.07 1.74 -9.19
N LEU A 161 -2.10 1.08 -8.67
CA LEU A 161 -2.17 0.66 -7.28
C LEU A 161 -1.22 -0.51 -7.04
N TRP A 162 -0.87 -0.73 -5.76
CA TRP A 162 -0.11 -1.91 -5.37
C TRP A 162 -0.86 -3.18 -5.75
N ARG A 163 -0.17 -4.07 -6.45
CA ARG A 163 -0.66 -5.42 -6.81
C ARG A 163 0.07 -6.45 -5.97
N PHE A 164 -0.66 -7.43 -5.51
CA PHE A 164 -0.13 -8.54 -4.73
C PHE A 164 -0.18 -9.81 -5.57
N LEU A 165 0.80 -10.67 -5.39
CA LEU A 165 0.77 -11.98 -6.00
C LEU A 165 -0.37 -12.80 -5.38
N PRO A 166 -1.14 -13.59 -6.17
CA PRO A 166 -2.08 -14.54 -5.60
C PRO A 166 -1.32 -15.63 -4.83
N GLN A 167 -1.92 -16.15 -3.76
CA GLN A 167 -1.29 -17.08 -2.82
C GLN A 167 -0.60 -18.27 -3.50
N TRP A 168 -1.21 -18.86 -4.52
CA TRP A 168 -0.59 -19.97 -5.25
C TRP A 168 0.73 -19.58 -5.93
N SER A 169 0.84 -18.37 -6.47
CA SER A 169 2.07 -17.90 -7.12
C SER A 169 3.15 -17.52 -6.11
N GLU A 170 2.78 -17.10 -4.90
CA GLU A 170 3.73 -16.93 -3.80
C GLU A 170 4.34 -18.27 -3.38
N PHE A 171 3.53 -19.33 -3.29
CA PHE A 171 4.04 -20.69 -3.04
C PHE A 171 5.01 -21.15 -4.14
N VAL A 172 4.64 -20.98 -5.41
CA VAL A 172 5.51 -21.32 -6.54
C VAL A 172 6.81 -20.53 -6.50
N TRP A 173 6.73 -19.23 -6.20
CA TRP A 173 7.88 -18.35 -6.06
C TRP A 173 8.85 -18.86 -4.98
N ILE A 174 8.36 -19.16 -3.78
CA ILE A 174 9.17 -19.68 -2.68
C ILE A 174 9.75 -21.05 -3.04
N TRP A 175 8.97 -21.91 -3.66
CA TRP A 175 9.39 -23.24 -4.08
C TRP A 175 10.53 -23.19 -5.11
N VAL A 176 10.44 -22.34 -6.12
CA VAL A 176 11.48 -22.15 -7.15
C VAL A 176 12.80 -21.75 -6.52
N TRP A 177 12.81 -20.80 -5.60
CA TRP A 177 14.03 -20.38 -4.92
C TRP A 177 14.57 -21.44 -3.97
N SER A 178 13.71 -22.18 -3.29
CA SER A 178 14.11 -23.33 -2.46
C SER A 178 14.76 -24.43 -3.29
N MET A 179 14.19 -24.75 -4.44
CA MET A 179 14.80 -25.71 -5.39
C MET A 179 16.12 -25.19 -5.95
N GLY A 180 16.21 -23.90 -6.24
CA GLY A 180 17.47 -23.25 -6.65
C GLY A 180 18.58 -23.47 -5.63
N GLY A 181 18.31 -23.26 -4.34
CA GLY A 181 19.24 -23.55 -3.24
C GLY A 181 19.69 -25.01 -3.22
N ALA A 182 18.75 -25.93 -3.37
CA ALA A 182 19.04 -27.38 -3.42
C ALA A 182 19.97 -27.74 -4.59
N VAL A 183 19.69 -27.23 -5.79
CA VAL A 183 20.49 -27.48 -7.00
C VAL A 183 21.91 -26.91 -6.86
N ILE A 184 22.05 -25.71 -6.30
CA ILE A 184 23.36 -25.09 -6.06
C ILE A 184 24.23 -25.98 -5.19
N VAL A 185 23.71 -26.45 -4.04
CA VAL A 185 24.46 -27.34 -3.13
C VAL A 185 24.72 -28.69 -3.75
N TRP A 186 23.82 -29.22 -4.59
CA TRP A 186 24.03 -30.48 -5.27
C TRP A 186 25.19 -30.41 -6.26
N ARG A 187 25.30 -29.30 -7.01
CA ARG A 187 26.30 -29.15 -8.09
C ARG A 187 27.66 -28.66 -7.60
N ILE A 188 27.68 -27.82 -6.56
CA ILE A 188 28.88 -27.12 -6.10
C ILE A 188 29.40 -27.80 -4.83
N ARG A 189 30.62 -28.38 -4.91
CA ARG A 189 31.26 -29.04 -3.78
C ARG A 189 32.30 -28.18 -3.07
N HIS A 190 32.85 -27.17 -3.77
CA HIS A 190 33.88 -26.30 -3.20
C HIS A 190 33.21 -25.22 -2.31
N PRO A 191 33.58 -25.08 -1.02
CA PRO A 191 32.87 -24.25 -0.07
C PRO A 191 32.89 -22.76 -0.41
N LEU A 192 34.01 -22.21 -0.91
CA LEU A 192 34.11 -20.83 -1.32
C LEU A 192 33.19 -20.51 -2.54
N VAL A 193 33.20 -21.40 -3.53
CA VAL A 193 32.37 -21.27 -4.73
C VAL A 193 30.89 -21.38 -4.35
N LEU A 194 30.54 -22.25 -3.44
CA LEU A 194 29.18 -22.36 -2.89
C LEU A 194 28.74 -21.06 -2.21
N GLY A 195 29.57 -20.51 -1.31
CA GLY A 195 29.30 -19.26 -0.63
C GLY A 195 29.08 -18.10 -1.61
N VAL A 196 29.97 -17.94 -2.58
CA VAL A 196 29.84 -16.90 -3.61
C VAL A 196 28.57 -17.09 -4.44
N SER A 197 28.25 -18.34 -4.84
CA SER A 197 27.03 -18.63 -5.62
C SER A 197 25.76 -18.28 -4.84
N LEU A 198 25.69 -18.56 -3.54
CA LEU A 198 24.55 -18.20 -2.69
C LEU A 198 24.40 -16.69 -2.55
N ILE A 199 25.50 -15.95 -2.38
CA ILE A 199 25.48 -14.49 -2.33
C ILE A 199 24.94 -13.92 -3.64
N VAL A 200 25.48 -14.34 -4.77
CA VAL A 200 25.05 -13.89 -6.11
C VAL A 200 23.57 -14.20 -6.34
N THR A 201 23.12 -15.40 -5.98
CA THR A 201 21.73 -15.83 -6.12
C THR A 201 20.81 -14.99 -5.24
N SER A 202 21.20 -14.69 -3.99
CA SER A 202 20.44 -13.85 -3.07
C SER A 202 20.35 -12.40 -3.57
N ILE A 203 21.44 -11.84 -4.11
CA ILE A 203 21.43 -10.51 -4.74
C ILE A 203 20.48 -10.51 -5.94
N GLY A 204 20.51 -11.53 -6.78
CA GLY A 204 19.59 -11.68 -7.92
C GLY A 204 18.12 -11.71 -7.48
N LEU A 205 17.80 -12.49 -6.44
CA LEU A 205 16.46 -12.54 -5.85
C LEU A 205 16.01 -11.15 -5.36
N ILE A 206 16.84 -10.48 -4.57
CA ILE A 206 16.53 -9.14 -4.05
C ILE A 206 16.34 -8.14 -5.20
N SER A 207 17.19 -8.20 -6.23
CA SER A 207 17.08 -7.33 -7.40
C SER A 207 15.77 -7.54 -8.16
N LEU A 208 15.33 -8.79 -8.35
CA LEU A 208 14.04 -9.10 -8.99
C LEU A 208 12.87 -8.57 -8.15
N CYS A 209 12.90 -8.75 -6.83
CA CYS A 209 11.88 -8.19 -5.95
C CYS A 209 11.87 -6.66 -6.01
N TRP A 210 13.05 -6.02 -6.10
CA TRP A 210 13.17 -4.58 -6.22
C TRP A 210 12.58 -4.05 -7.53
N VAL A 211 12.83 -4.72 -8.66
CA VAL A 211 12.21 -4.39 -9.96
C VAL A 211 10.68 -4.54 -9.88
N GLY A 212 10.19 -5.62 -9.27
CA GLY A 212 8.76 -5.80 -9.00
C GLY A 212 8.18 -4.64 -8.19
N PHE A 213 8.88 -4.25 -7.12
CA PHE A 213 8.47 -3.13 -6.27
C PHE A 213 8.39 -1.80 -7.04
N LEU A 214 9.37 -1.50 -7.89
CA LEU A 214 9.35 -0.32 -8.77
C LEU A 214 8.16 -0.35 -9.76
N SER A 215 7.69 -1.54 -10.11
CA SER A 215 6.51 -1.76 -10.96
C SER A 215 5.19 -1.85 -10.18
N SER A 216 5.19 -1.46 -8.89
CA SER A 216 4.04 -1.54 -7.99
C SER A 216 3.51 -2.98 -7.79
N ILE A 217 4.39 -3.98 -7.88
CA ILE A 217 4.08 -5.38 -7.61
C ILE A 217 4.81 -5.79 -6.33
N TRP A 218 4.04 -6.24 -5.33
CA TRP A 218 4.60 -6.75 -4.08
C TRP A 218 4.97 -8.22 -4.23
N ILE A 219 6.27 -8.52 -4.14
CA ILE A 219 6.80 -9.88 -4.22
C ILE A 219 7.40 -10.26 -2.86
N PRO A 220 7.06 -11.42 -2.26
CA PRO A 220 7.56 -11.82 -0.94
C PRO A 220 9.04 -12.20 -1.00
N THR A 221 9.90 -11.32 -0.53
CA THR A 221 11.37 -11.49 -0.53
C THR A 221 11.84 -12.39 0.60
N THR A 222 11.39 -12.12 1.84
CA THR A 222 11.87 -12.82 3.05
C THR A 222 11.62 -14.32 3.02
N PRO A 223 10.40 -14.82 2.73
CA PRO A 223 10.17 -16.26 2.68
C PRO A 223 10.97 -16.96 1.57
N ALA A 224 11.20 -16.30 0.44
CA ALA A 224 12.01 -16.86 -0.65
C ALA A 224 13.51 -17.00 -0.25
N ILE A 225 14.07 -15.98 0.43
CA ILE A 225 15.44 -16.07 0.97
C ILE A 225 15.54 -17.16 2.03
N LEU A 226 14.59 -17.23 2.95
CA LEU A 226 14.56 -18.27 3.98
C LEU A 226 14.44 -19.67 3.36
N GLY A 227 13.62 -19.85 2.34
CA GLY A 227 13.50 -21.09 1.58
C GLY A 227 14.81 -21.49 0.92
N LEU A 228 15.48 -20.57 0.24
CA LEU A 228 16.78 -20.77 -0.40
C LEU A 228 17.86 -21.20 0.63
N LEU A 229 17.96 -20.50 1.76
CA LEU A 229 18.99 -20.76 2.75
C LEU A 229 18.72 -22.03 3.57
N SER A 230 17.47 -22.28 3.96
CA SER A 230 17.11 -23.46 4.76
C SER A 230 17.28 -24.76 3.96
N THR A 231 16.89 -24.79 2.68
CA THR A 231 17.13 -25.97 1.82
C THR A 231 18.62 -26.20 1.57
N THR A 232 19.38 -25.11 1.39
CA THR A 232 20.86 -25.19 1.29
C THR A 232 21.46 -25.81 2.54
N GLY A 233 21.09 -25.27 3.73
CA GLY A 233 21.62 -25.80 5.01
C GLY A 233 21.23 -27.24 5.29
N ALA A 234 19.98 -27.63 5.00
CA ALA A 234 19.51 -29.00 5.19
C ALA A 234 20.27 -30.01 4.32
N ILE A 235 20.51 -29.70 3.04
CA ILE A 235 21.25 -30.60 2.15
C ILE A 235 22.74 -30.66 2.52
N LEU A 236 23.33 -29.53 2.96
CA LEU A 236 24.70 -29.52 3.47
C LEU A 236 24.84 -30.45 4.69
N ALA A 237 23.95 -30.32 5.67
CA ALA A 237 23.92 -31.13 6.87
C ALA A 237 23.70 -32.63 6.56
N TYR A 238 22.96 -32.97 5.50
CA TYR A 238 22.77 -34.36 5.06
C TYR A 238 24.01 -34.96 4.37
N LYS A 239 24.84 -34.11 3.75
CA LYS A 239 26.05 -34.56 3.01
C LYS A 239 27.29 -34.68 3.88
N THR A 240 27.30 -34.06 5.08
CA THR A 240 28.37 -34.21 6.08
C THR A 240 28.17 -35.46 6.92
#